data_287458a366efdbb55c617ee9bb3e9a79
#
_entry.id   287458a366efdbb55c617ee9bb3e9a79
#
_cell.length_a   1.000
_cell.length_b   1.000
_cell.length_c   1.000
_cell.angle_alpha   90.00
_cell.angle_beta   90.00
_cell.angle_gamma   90.00
#
_symmetry.space_group_name_H-M   'P 1'
#
loop_
_entity.id
_entity.type
_entity.pdbx_description
1 polymer ?
#
loop_
_entity_poly.entity_id
_entity_poly.type
_entity_poly.pdbx_seq_one_letter_code
_entity_poly.pdbx_strand_id
1 'polypeptide(L)'
;MTAIDITAPDQSLATRVATAPGLVRAGASRWDGGRTPVHPLSMENAYADPALLQDLGAQGARFARELGVDVVVGAETAGVPLAAAVSLAGGVPFAFVRKPGYKGHEHDEPPVRGADVAGKRVLLVDDAVASGTAVERFTASLAGVGAEVVGVFVLVDMREVAESVNPVAAALPTESVTTYLEVLDLAAANGILDTTVHELSIDAIVNRWTEDDPRWELLPMAA
;
A
#
# COMPACT_ATOMS: atom_id res chain seq x y z
N MET A 1 -4.41 -29.78 19.30
CA MET A 1 -4.25 -28.38 19.79
C MET A 1 -2.75 -28.16 19.95
N THR A 2 -2.10 -27.57 18.94
CA THR A 2 -0.68 -27.22 19.00
C THR A 2 -0.58 -25.96 19.84
N ALA A 3 0.25 -25.95 20.87
CA ALA A 3 0.48 -24.81 21.72
C ALA A 3 1.04 -23.66 20.85
N ILE A 4 0.43 -22.49 20.95
CA ILE A 4 0.96 -21.25 20.33
C ILE A 4 2.23 -20.92 21.13
N ASP A 5 3.36 -20.90 20.45
CA ASP A 5 4.63 -20.47 21.04
C ASP A 5 4.60 -18.94 21.21
N ILE A 6 4.36 -18.48 22.43
CA ILE A 6 4.26 -17.06 22.82
C ILE A 6 5.63 -16.42 23.11
N THR A 7 6.74 -17.05 22.69
CA THR A 7 8.10 -16.59 22.98
C THR A 7 8.79 -15.85 21.82
N ALA A 8 8.13 -15.63 20.67
CA ALA A 8 8.68 -14.76 19.63
C ALA A 8 8.67 -13.31 20.14
N PRO A 9 9.77 -12.54 20.01
CA PRO A 9 9.77 -11.11 20.33
C PRO A 9 8.64 -10.44 19.55
N ASP A 10 7.91 -9.55 20.23
CA ASP A 10 6.82 -8.75 19.64
C ASP A 10 7.40 -7.91 18.49
N GLN A 11 7.36 -8.47 17.28
CA GLN A 11 7.87 -7.80 16.08
C GLN A 11 6.89 -6.69 15.71
N SER A 12 7.43 -5.50 15.41
CA SER A 12 6.60 -4.40 14.92
C SER A 12 5.80 -4.81 13.68
N LEU A 13 4.66 -4.17 13.45
CA LEU A 13 3.84 -4.43 12.28
C LEU A 13 4.66 -4.22 10.99
N ALA A 14 5.48 -3.17 10.94
CA ALA A 14 6.40 -2.90 9.84
C ALA A 14 7.34 -4.09 9.55
N THR A 15 7.95 -4.66 10.62
CA THR A 15 8.82 -5.84 10.49
C THR A 15 8.06 -7.04 9.93
N ARG A 16 6.87 -7.34 10.46
CA ARG A 16 6.03 -8.45 9.98
C ARG A 16 5.62 -8.28 8.51
N VAL A 17 5.33 -7.05 8.08
CA VAL A 17 5.07 -6.73 6.67
C VAL A 17 6.32 -6.95 5.83
N ALA A 18 7.46 -6.33 6.20
CA ALA A 18 8.71 -6.43 5.44
C ALA A 18 9.23 -7.87 5.30
N THR A 19 8.92 -8.73 6.28
CA THR A 19 9.35 -10.15 6.31
C THR A 19 8.28 -11.12 5.82
N ALA A 20 7.12 -10.65 5.37
CA ALA A 20 6.09 -11.50 4.80
C ALA A 20 6.64 -12.26 3.58
N PRO A 21 6.46 -13.60 3.52
CA PRO A 21 7.05 -14.42 2.48
C PRO A 21 6.69 -13.96 1.07
N GLY A 22 7.72 -13.60 0.26
CA GLY A 22 7.54 -13.14 -1.11
C GLY A 22 6.99 -11.72 -1.27
N LEU A 23 6.87 -10.94 -0.19
CA LEU A 23 6.50 -9.52 -0.29
C LEU A 23 7.56 -8.75 -1.07
N VAL A 24 8.83 -8.82 -0.65
CA VAL A 24 9.94 -8.19 -1.36
C VAL A 24 10.48 -9.13 -2.42
N ARG A 25 10.44 -8.72 -3.68
CA ARG A 25 11.12 -9.42 -4.78
C ARG A 25 12.42 -8.68 -5.08
N ALA A 26 13.54 -9.30 -4.68
CA ALA A 26 14.85 -8.70 -4.82
C ALA A 26 15.18 -8.40 -6.29
N GLY A 27 15.73 -7.22 -6.55
CA GLY A 27 16.18 -6.77 -7.87
C GLY A 27 15.46 -5.53 -8.38
N ALA A 28 16.13 -4.81 -9.28
CA ALA A 28 15.55 -3.66 -9.96
C ALA A 28 14.34 -4.06 -10.82
N SER A 29 13.41 -3.16 -11.01
CA SER A 29 12.27 -3.36 -11.91
C SER A 29 12.33 -2.41 -13.13
N ARG A 30 11.39 -2.57 -14.05
CA ARG A 30 11.19 -1.65 -15.17
C ARG A 30 9.81 -1.03 -15.09
N TRP A 31 9.77 0.29 -15.08
CA TRP A 31 8.53 1.04 -15.12
C TRP A 31 8.58 2.02 -16.30
N ASP A 32 7.52 2.10 -17.09
CA ASP A 32 7.39 2.98 -18.26
C ASP A 32 8.59 2.87 -19.24
N GLY A 33 9.20 1.68 -19.30
CA GLY A 33 10.32 1.38 -20.20
C GLY A 33 11.71 1.62 -19.63
N GLY A 34 11.84 2.35 -18.52
CA GLY A 34 13.11 2.61 -17.83
C GLY A 34 13.43 1.63 -16.69
N ARG A 35 14.71 1.49 -16.34
CA ARG A 35 15.13 0.82 -15.11
C ARG A 35 14.83 1.69 -13.90
N THR A 36 14.35 1.06 -12.82
CA THR A 36 14.16 1.71 -11.54
C THR A 36 14.77 0.85 -10.42
N PRO A 37 15.40 1.46 -9.41
CA PRO A 37 15.94 0.73 -8.27
C PRO A 37 14.86 0.20 -7.33
N VAL A 38 13.59 0.45 -7.68
CA VAL A 38 12.46 0.01 -6.87
C VAL A 38 12.29 -1.49 -7.01
N HIS A 39 12.51 -2.23 -5.92
CA HIS A 39 12.16 -3.63 -5.82
C HIS A 39 10.65 -3.79 -5.88
N PRO A 40 10.12 -4.69 -6.72
CA PRO A 40 8.69 -4.94 -6.72
C PRO A 40 8.25 -5.48 -5.36
N LEU A 41 7.15 -4.95 -4.85
CA LEU A 41 6.49 -5.45 -3.66
C LEU A 41 5.17 -6.14 -4.05
N SER A 42 5.02 -7.40 -3.64
CA SER A 42 3.75 -8.14 -3.77
C SER A 42 2.95 -7.97 -2.48
N MET A 43 2.24 -6.83 -2.39
CA MET A 43 1.55 -6.40 -1.17
C MET A 43 0.51 -7.40 -0.68
N GLU A 44 -0.13 -8.12 -1.61
CA GLU A 44 -1.10 -9.16 -1.32
C GLU A 44 -0.54 -10.32 -0.49
N ASN A 45 0.77 -10.52 -0.52
CA ASN A 45 1.43 -11.55 0.29
C ASN A 45 1.40 -11.23 1.80
N ALA A 46 1.34 -9.96 2.19
CA ALA A 46 1.12 -9.57 3.58
C ALA A 46 -0.28 -9.98 4.06
N TYR A 47 -1.25 -10.10 3.16
CA TYR A 47 -2.62 -10.48 3.50
C TYR A 47 -2.81 -12.01 3.62
N ALA A 48 -1.81 -12.80 3.27
CA ALA A 48 -1.86 -14.25 3.37
C ALA A 48 -1.76 -14.76 4.83
N ASP A 49 -1.22 -13.94 5.75
CA ASP A 49 -1.24 -14.22 7.19
C ASP A 49 -2.49 -13.59 7.84
N PRO A 50 -3.45 -14.40 8.32
CA PRO A 50 -4.67 -13.86 8.93
C PRO A 50 -4.42 -13.03 10.20
N ALA A 51 -3.39 -13.36 10.97
CA ALA A 51 -3.05 -12.61 12.18
C ALA A 51 -2.46 -11.24 11.83
N LEU A 52 -1.57 -11.19 10.82
CA LEU A 52 -1.06 -9.93 10.30
C LEU A 52 -2.19 -9.07 9.73
N LEU A 53 -3.05 -9.63 8.89
CA LEU A 53 -4.19 -8.90 8.31
C LEU A 53 -5.14 -8.35 9.38
N GLN A 54 -5.36 -9.09 10.47
CA GLN A 54 -6.17 -8.62 11.60
C GLN A 54 -5.53 -7.41 12.29
N ASP A 55 -4.22 -7.42 12.53
CA ASP A 55 -3.50 -6.32 13.18
C ASP A 55 -3.43 -5.08 12.27
N LEU A 56 -3.23 -5.28 10.96
CA LEU A 56 -3.31 -4.22 9.94
C LEU A 56 -4.70 -3.56 9.96
N GLY A 57 -5.75 -4.37 10.01
CA GLY A 57 -7.13 -3.91 10.15
C GLY A 57 -7.34 -3.07 11.40
N ALA A 58 -6.79 -3.50 12.53
CA ALA A 58 -6.90 -2.77 13.79
C ALA A 58 -6.19 -1.40 13.76
N GLN A 59 -5.04 -1.30 13.09
CA GLN A 59 -4.35 -0.02 12.89
C GLN A 59 -5.21 0.94 12.06
N GLY A 60 -5.67 0.52 10.87
CA GLY A 60 -6.52 1.35 10.02
C GLY A 60 -7.84 1.75 10.69
N ALA A 61 -8.41 0.87 11.54
CA ALA A 61 -9.61 1.17 12.31
C ALA A 61 -9.40 2.27 13.38
N ARG A 62 -8.20 2.34 13.96
CA ARG A 62 -7.85 3.47 14.86
C ARG A 62 -7.85 4.78 14.09
N PHE A 63 -7.14 4.80 12.97
CA PHE A 63 -7.06 5.98 12.11
C PHE A 63 -8.43 6.41 11.57
N ALA A 64 -9.27 5.46 11.14
CA ALA A 64 -10.65 5.75 10.73
C ALA A 64 -11.47 6.43 11.85
N ARG A 65 -11.29 5.98 13.09
CA ARG A 65 -11.98 6.55 14.26
C ARG A 65 -11.49 7.96 14.54
N GLU A 66 -10.19 8.23 14.49
CA GLU A 66 -9.60 9.56 14.69
C GLU A 66 -10.11 10.58 13.68
N LEU A 67 -10.33 10.16 12.45
CA LEU A 67 -10.87 10.99 11.38
C LEU A 67 -12.40 11.10 11.38
N GLY A 68 -13.11 10.34 12.22
CA GLY A 68 -14.59 10.32 12.23
C GLY A 68 -15.16 9.82 10.91
N VAL A 69 -14.66 8.67 10.43
CA VAL A 69 -15.06 8.05 9.17
C VAL A 69 -16.41 7.35 9.30
N ASP A 70 -17.29 7.55 8.33
CA ASP A 70 -18.60 6.88 8.23
C ASP A 70 -18.52 5.55 7.47
N VAL A 71 -17.65 5.47 6.44
CA VAL A 71 -17.50 4.30 5.57
C VAL A 71 -16.03 4.08 5.21
N VAL A 72 -15.56 2.84 5.27
CA VAL A 72 -14.24 2.44 4.77
C VAL A 72 -14.38 1.99 3.31
N VAL A 73 -13.56 2.55 2.42
CA VAL A 73 -13.64 2.29 0.98
C VAL A 73 -12.32 1.74 0.47
N GLY A 74 -12.32 0.47 0.00
CA GLY A 74 -11.15 -0.15 -0.60
C GLY A 74 -10.97 0.26 -2.07
N ALA A 75 -9.76 0.61 -2.45
CA ALA A 75 -9.39 0.80 -3.85
C ALA A 75 -9.25 -0.55 -4.57
N GLU A 76 -9.92 -0.72 -5.71
CA GLU A 76 -9.81 -1.95 -6.50
C GLU A 76 -8.40 -2.03 -7.14
N THR A 77 -7.63 -3.13 -6.98
CA THR A 77 -8.04 -4.42 -6.41
C THR A 77 -7.37 -4.67 -5.05
N ALA A 78 -6.10 -4.27 -4.88
CA ALA A 78 -5.24 -4.65 -3.76
C ALA A 78 -5.64 -4.00 -2.42
N GLY A 79 -6.28 -2.83 -2.44
CA GLY A 79 -6.79 -2.17 -1.23
C GLY A 79 -8.05 -2.84 -0.63
N VAL A 80 -8.77 -3.65 -1.41
CA VAL A 80 -10.06 -4.23 -0.96
C VAL A 80 -9.93 -5.17 0.25
N PRO A 81 -8.97 -6.12 0.29
CA PRO A 81 -8.81 -6.99 1.45
C PRO A 81 -8.47 -6.23 2.73
N LEU A 82 -7.57 -5.25 2.63
CA LEU A 82 -7.17 -4.41 3.76
C LEU A 82 -8.35 -3.57 4.26
N ALA A 83 -9.11 -2.96 3.36
CA ALA A 83 -10.31 -2.20 3.72
C ALA A 83 -11.37 -3.05 4.42
N ALA A 84 -11.56 -4.29 3.98
CA ALA A 84 -12.47 -5.22 4.64
C ALA A 84 -11.99 -5.53 6.08
N ALA A 85 -10.68 -5.73 6.28
CA ALA A 85 -10.11 -5.95 7.62
C ALA A 85 -10.30 -4.71 8.52
N VAL A 86 -10.06 -3.49 8.00
CA VAL A 86 -10.30 -2.23 8.71
C VAL A 86 -11.76 -2.09 9.11
N SER A 87 -12.68 -2.36 8.19
CA SER A 87 -14.13 -2.34 8.42
C SER A 87 -14.53 -3.29 9.55
N LEU A 88 -14.07 -4.53 9.50
CA LEU A 88 -14.35 -5.55 10.52
C LEU A 88 -13.81 -5.15 11.89
N ALA A 89 -12.58 -4.65 11.95
CA ALA A 89 -11.94 -4.25 13.20
C ALA A 89 -12.59 -3.00 13.81
N GLY A 90 -13.05 -2.07 12.97
CA GLY A 90 -13.65 -0.80 13.39
C GLY A 90 -15.18 -0.85 13.58
N GLY A 91 -15.85 -1.88 13.08
CA GLY A 91 -17.32 -1.93 13.04
C GLY A 91 -17.91 -0.84 12.12
N VAL A 92 -17.15 -0.38 11.12
CA VAL A 92 -17.52 0.69 10.17
C VAL A 92 -18.00 0.06 8.86
N PRO A 93 -19.10 0.55 8.22
CA PRO A 93 -19.55 0.04 6.93
C PRO A 93 -18.46 0.00 5.87
N PHE A 94 -18.53 -1.02 4.97
CA PHE A 94 -17.56 -1.27 3.92
C PHE A 94 -18.13 -1.03 2.53
N ALA A 95 -17.33 -0.40 1.69
CA ALA A 95 -17.53 -0.32 0.25
C ALA A 95 -16.18 -0.50 -0.48
N PHE A 96 -16.21 -0.64 -1.80
CA PHE A 96 -15.01 -0.54 -2.63
C PHE A 96 -15.29 0.31 -3.86
N VAL A 97 -14.26 1.02 -4.32
CA VAL A 97 -14.30 1.86 -5.51
C VAL A 97 -13.54 1.18 -6.65
N ARG A 98 -14.18 1.08 -7.82
CA ARG A 98 -13.61 0.46 -9.00
C ARG A 98 -12.57 1.33 -9.67
N LYS A 99 -11.58 0.67 -10.26
CA LYS A 99 -10.58 1.36 -11.07
C LYS A 99 -11.25 2.12 -12.23
N PRO A 100 -10.98 3.41 -12.40
CA PRO A 100 -11.57 4.19 -13.50
C PRO A 100 -11.31 3.55 -14.86
N GLY A 101 -12.36 3.45 -15.70
CA GLY A 101 -12.27 2.82 -17.01
C GLY A 101 -12.46 1.29 -17.00
N TYR A 102 -12.81 0.70 -15.88
CA TYR A 102 -13.22 -0.69 -15.83
C TYR A 102 -14.44 -0.91 -16.75
N LYS A 103 -14.26 -1.72 -17.79
CA LYS A 103 -15.34 -2.14 -18.68
C LYS A 103 -15.89 -3.45 -18.13
N GLY A 104 -16.83 -3.36 -17.17
CA GLY A 104 -17.60 -4.50 -16.69
C GLY A 104 -18.51 -5.06 -17.77
N HIS A 105 -19.17 -6.17 -17.49
CA HIS A 105 -20.12 -6.79 -18.42
C HIS A 105 -21.37 -5.91 -18.67
N GLU A 106 -21.63 -4.92 -17.80
CA GLU A 106 -22.72 -3.96 -17.91
C GLU A 106 -22.15 -2.54 -17.89
N HIS A 107 -22.45 -1.76 -18.92
CA HIS A 107 -21.93 -0.38 -19.10
C HIS A 107 -22.43 0.62 -18.04
N ASP A 108 -23.41 0.25 -17.22
CA ASP A 108 -24.07 1.12 -16.22
C ASP A 108 -23.75 0.74 -14.76
N GLU A 109 -22.69 -0.04 -14.52
CA GLU A 109 -22.34 -0.38 -13.14
C GLU A 109 -21.79 0.83 -12.38
N PRO A 110 -22.30 1.10 -11.14
CA PRO A 110 -21.82 2.21 -10.35
C PRO A 110 -20.35 2.05 -10.01
N PRO A 111 -19.58 3.15 -9.94
CA PRO A 111 -18.15 3.11 -9.63
C PRO A 111 -17.85 2.63 -8.20
N VAL A 112 -18.84 2.71 -7.31
CA VAL A 112 -18.73 2.28 -5.90
C VAL A 112 -19.72 1.17 -5.62
N ARG A 113 -19.28 0.13 -4.92
CA ARG A 113 -20.08 -1.03 -4.53
C ARG A 113 -19.96 -1.27 -3.02
N GLY A 114 -21.07 -1.69 -2.41
CA GLY A 114 -21.16 -1.97 -0.97
C GLY A 114 -22.04 -0.96 -0.27
N ALA A 115 -21.57 -0.38 0.83
CA ALA A 115 -22.30 0.61 1.60
C ALA A 115 -22.55 1.90 0.78
N ASP A 116 -23.63 2.60 1.09
CA ASP A 116 -23.90 3.93 0.54
C ASP A 116 -22.86 4.94 1.07
N VAL A 117 -22.26 5.68 0.12
CA VAL A 117 -21.21 6.66 0.40
C VAL A 117 -21.66 8.12 0.18
N ALA A 118 -22.87 8.34 -0.36
CA ALA A 118 -23.35 9.70 -0.66
C ALA A 118 -23.50 10.55 0.63
N GLY A 119 -22.86 11.71 0.67
CA GLY A 119 -22.81 12.58 1.83
C GLY A 119 -21.99 12.03 3.01
N LYS A 120 -21.18 10.99 2.80
CA LYS A 120 -20.40 10.33 3.84
C LYS A 120 -18.93 10.74 3.82
N ARG A 121 -18.33 10.75 5.01
CA ARG A 121 -16.90 10.86 5.22
C ARG A 121 -16.26 9.48 5.05
N VAL A 122 -15.39 9.34 4.06
CA VAL A 122 -14.80 8.02 3.73
C VAL A 122 -13.30 7.99 3.95
N LEU A 123 -12.82 6.85 4.45
CA LEU A 123 -11.41 6.48 4.45
C LEU A 123 -11.13 5.69 3.18
N LEU A 124 -10.28 6.21 2.31
CA LEU A 124 -9.76 5.46 1.17
C LEU A 124 -8.63 4.54 1.66
N VAL A 125 -8.74 3.25 1.35
CA VAL A 125 -7.74 2.24 1.72
C VAL A 125 -7.16 1.62 0.46
N ASP A 126 -5.82 1.63 0.34
CA ASP A 126 -5.11 1.00 -0.77
C ASP A 126 -3.91 0.19 -0.24
N ASP A 127 -3.22 -0.53 -1.10
CA ASP A 127 -2.00 -1.26 -0.76
C ASP A 127 -0.79 -0.33 -0.64
N ALA A 128 -0.66 0.63 -1.53
CA ALA A 128 0.45 1.58 -1.52
C ALA A 128 0.07 2.96 -2.07
N VAL A 129 0.83 3.97 -1.69
CA VAL A 129 0.82 5.29 -2.32
C VAL A 129 2.23 5.65 -2.76
N ALA A 130 2.41 5.97 -4.07
CA ALA A 130 3.65 6.49 -4.63
C ALA A 130 3.42 7.91 -5.19
N SER A 131 3.27 8.09 -6.49
CA SER A 131 2.95 9.41 -7.08
C SER A 131 1.61 10.00 -6.62
N GLY A 132 0.71 9.19 -6.08
CA GLY A 132 -0.63 9.62 -5.67
C GLY A 132 -1.64 9.75 -6.81
N THR A 133 -1.28 9.38 -8.04
CA THR A 133 -2.21 9.42 -9.19
C THR A 133 -3.42 8.49 -8.99
N ALA A 134 -3.23 7.34 -8.35
CA ALA A 134 -4.34 6.44 -8.00
C ALA A 134 -5.27 7.09 -6.97
N VAL A 135 -4.70 7.69 -5.92
CA VAL A 135 -5.45 8.42 -4.87
C VAL A 135 -6.30 9.54 -5.48
N GLU A 136 -5.73 10.35 -6.39
CA GLU A 136 -6.46 11.41 -7.09
C GLU A 136 -7.67 10.84 -7.86
N ARG A 137 -7.44 9.78 -8.66
CA ARG A 137 -8.49 9.17 -9.49
C ARG A 137 -9.62 8.57 -8.66
N PHE A 138 -9.28 7.86 -7.59
CA PHE A 138 -10.29 7.29 -6.70
C PHE A 138 -11.03 8.36 -5.91
N THR A 139 -10.33 9.40 -5.44
CA THR A 139 -10.95 10.57 -4.79
C THR A 139 -11.94 11.27 -5.73
N ALA A 140 -11.57 11.48 -6.99
CA ALA A 140 -12.46 12.06 -7.99
C ALA A 140 -13.69 11.18 -8.25
N SER A 141 -13.53 9.85 -8.34
CA SER A 141 -14.64 8.91 -8.52
C SER A 141 -15.59 8.93 -7.31
N LEU A 142 -15.07 8.99 -6.11
CA LEU A 142 -15.85 9.07 -4.87
C LEU A 142 -16.58 10.42 -4.75
N ALA A 143 -15.91 11.51 -5.07
CA ALA A 143 -16.54 12.84 -5.12
C ALA A 143 -17.68 12.89 -6.15
N GLY A 144 -17.54 12.21 -7.29
CA GLY A 144 -18.57 12.09 -8.32
C GLY A 144 -19.87 11.42 -7.86
N VAL A 145 -19.82 10.62 -6.79
CA VAL A 145 -20.99 10.02 -6.13
C VAL A 145 -21.36 10.69 -4.81
N GLY A 146 -20.77 11.85 -4.52
CA GLY A 146 -21.10 12.68 -3.35
C GLY A 146 -20.40 12.28 -2.05
N ALA A 147 -19.34 11.44 -2.09
CA ALA A 147 -18.54 11.10 -0.93
C ALA A 147 -17.43 12.13 -0.68
N GLU A 148 -17.04 12.33 0.59
CA GLU A 148 -15.90 13.13 1.00
C GLU A 148 -14.76 12.20 1.47
N VAL A 149 -13.64 12.14 0.73
CA VAL A 149 -12.44 11.44 1.19
C VAL A 149 -11.74 12.30 2.24
N VAL A 150 -11.66 11.80 3.48
CA VAL A 150 -11.08 12.53 4.61
C VAL A 150 -9.70 12.02 5.03
N GLY A 151 -9.25 10.91 4.46
CA GLY A 151 -7.93 10.35 4.69
C GLY A 151 -7.65 9.14 3.81
N VAL A 152 -6.40 8.73 3.79
CA VAL A 152 -5.89 7.56 3.07
C VAL A 152 -5.15 6.66 4.04
N PHE A 153 -5.45 5.36 4.02
CA PHE A 153 -4.71 4.35 4.77
C PHE A 153 -4.07 3.36 3.81
N VAL A 154 -2.77 3.15 3.92
CA VAL A 154 -2.03 2.23 3.03
C VAL A 154 -1.12 1.29 3.82
N LEU A 155 -0.77 0.16 3.20
CA LEU A 155 0.22 -0.73 3.76
C LEU A 155 1.62 -0.09 3.69
N VAL A 156 2.00 0.43 2.51
CA VAL A 156 3.32 1.02 2.28
C VAL A 156 3.22 2.42 1.68
N ASP A 157 3.87 3.39 2.32
CA ASP A 157 4.06 4.72 1.73
C ASP A 157 5.37 4.72 0.91
N MET A 158 5.23 4.95 -0.40
CA MET A 158 6.34 5.00 -1.36
C MET A 158 6.57 6.42 -1.89
N ARG A 159 5.96 7.46 -1.28
CA ARG A 159 6.09 8.85 -1.78
C ARG A 159 7.51 9.37 -1.71
N GLU A 160 8.32 8.87 -0.78
CA GLU A 160 9.74 9.24 -0.61
C GLU A 160 10.62 8.83 -1.81
N VAL A 161 10.21 7.81 -2.58
CA VAL A 161 10.92 7.33 -3.77
C VAL A 161 10.27 7.76 -5.08
N ALA A 162 9.13 8.44 -5.03
CA ALA A 162 8.44 8.97 -6.19
C ALA A 162 9.16 10.22 -6.75
N GLU A 163 9.17 10.39 -8.06
CA GLU A 163 9.72 11.60 -8.71
C GLU A 163 8.94 12.86 -8.34
N SER A 164 7.62 12.70 -8.20
CA SER A 164 6.71 13.77 -7.78
C SER A 164 5.51 13.17 -7.07
N VAL A 165 4.88 13.96 -6.19
CA VAL A 165 3.66 13.58 -5.49
C VAL A 165 2.51 14.49 -5.94
N ASN A 166 1.40 13.88 -6.31
CA ASN A 166 0.18 14.57 -6.70
C ASN A 166 -0.35 15.46 -5.55
N PRO A 167 -0.74 16.71 -5.80
CA PRO A 167 -1.24 17.63 -4.78
C PRO A 167 -2.42 17.10 -3.96
N VAL A 168 -3.32 16.32 -4.57
CA VAL A 168 -4.47 15.72 -3.85
C VAL A 168 -3.98 14.72 -2.82
N ALA A 169 -3.06 13.82 -3.22
CA ALA A 169 -2.48 12.85 -2.29
C ALA A 169 -1.60 13.49 -1.21
N ALA A 170 -0.93 14.60 -1.54
CA ALA A 170 -0.12 15.34 -0.57
C ALA A 170 -0.97 16.09 0.47
N ALA A 171 -2.18 16.51 0.12
CA ALA A 171 -3.07 17.27 0.99
C ALA A 171 -3.92 16.39 1.93
N LEU A 172 -4.14 15.12 1.59
CA LEU A 172 -4.94 14.21 2.40
C LEU A 172 -4.14 13.66 3.58
N PRO A 173 -4.70 13.67 4.81
CA PRO A 173 -4.17 12.91 5.92
C PRO A 173 -3.92 11.46 5.49
N THR A 174 -2.68 11.00 5.63
CA THR A 174 -2.29 9.64 5.21
C THR A 174 -1.61 8.94 6.38
N GLU A 175 -2.09 7.75 6.72
CA GLU A 175 -1.40 6.83 7.61
C GLU A 175 -0.96 5.60 6.82
N SER A 176 0.28 5.18 7.02
CA SER A 176 0.84 3.94 6.48
C SER A 176 1.32 3.03 7.61
N VAL A 177 1.40 1.74 7.33
CA VAL A 177 1.98 0.77 8.27
C VAL A 177 3.50 0.92 8.29
N THR A 178 4.10 1.17 7.12
CA THR A 178 5.54 1.35 6.94
C THR A 178 5.82 2.22 5.71
N THR A 179 7.09 2.61 5.53
CA THR A 179 7.55 3.26 4.30
C THR A 179 8.33 2.28 3.42
N TYR A 180 8.56 2.66 2.16
CA TYR A 180 9.29 1.80 1.23
C TYR A 180 10.74 1.57 1.67
N LEU A 181 11.44 2.63 2.10
CA LEU A 181 12.83 2.52 2.56
C LEU A 181 12.92 1.68 3.84
N GLU A 182 11.97 1.86 4.77
CA GLU A 182 11.90 1.03 5.97
C GLU A 182 11.68 -0.46 5.63
N VAL A 183 10.87 -0.78 4.62
CA VAL A 183 10.71 -2.16 4.14
C VAL A 183 12.04 -2.74 3.66
N LEU A 184 12.82 -1.98 2.89
CA LEU A 184 14.13 -2.45 2.40
C LEU A 184 15.12 -2.66 3.55
N ASP A 185 15.19 -1.72 4.49
CA ASP A 185 16.06 -1.81 5.66
C ASP A 185 15.71 -3.05 6.51
N LEU A 186 14.43 -3.24 6.80
CA LEU A 186 13.96 -4.39 7.57
C LEU A 186 14.16 -5.72 6.83
N ALA A 187 13.95 -5.76 5.50
CA ALA A 187 14.20 -6.94 4.69
C ALA A 187 15.69 -7.32 4.69
N ALA A 188 16.60 -6.35 4.59
CA ALA A 188 18.03 -6.57 4.67
C ALA A 188 18.44 -7.04 6.07
N ALA A 189 17.96 -6.37 7.12
CA ALA A 189 18.25 -6.73 8.51
C ALA A 189 17.80 -8.15 8.89
N ASN A 190 16.78 -8.67 8.20
CA ASN A 190 16.25 -10.03 8.42
C ASN A 190 16.74 -11.04 7.36
N GLY A 191 17.72 -10.70 6.52
CA GLY A 191 18.34 -11.59 5.55
C GLY A 191 17.46 -11.96 4.35
N ILE A 192 16.38 -11.22 4.09
CA ILE A 192 15.50 -11.41 2.93
C ILE A 192 16.09 -10.73 1.70
N LEU A 193 16.69 -9.56 1.89
CA LEU A 193 17.41 -8.82 0.87
C LEU A 193 18.92 -8.90 1.17
N ASP A 194 19.72 -9.24 0.16
CA ASP A 194 21.19 -9.23 0.28
C ASP A 194 21.68 -7.81 0.61
N THR A 195 22.66 -7.70 1.51
CA THR A 195 23.17 -6.40 1.98
C THR A 195 23.75 -5.55 0.83
N THR A 196 24.46 -6.18 -0.11
CA THR A 196 25.03 -5.45 -1.26
C THR A 196 23.91 -4.94 -2.18
N VAL A 197 22.89 -5.75 -2.42
CA VAL A 197 21.73 -5.37 -3.22
C VAL A 197 20.97 -4.22 -2.53
N HIS A 198 20.80 -4.29 -1.21
CA HIS A 198 20.20 -3.22 -0.41
C HIS A 198 20.99 -1.90 -0.55
N GLU A 199 22.31 -1.91 -0.28
CA GLU A 199 23.17 -0.73 -0.36
C GLU A 199 23.14 -0.09 -1.76
N LEU A 200 23.23 -0.90 -2.82
CA LEU A 200 23.13 -0.44 -4.20
C LEU A 200 21.76 0.18 -4.51
N SER A 201 20.69 -0.40 -3.99
CA SER A 201 19.34 0.12 -4.21
C SER A 201 19.12 1.45 -3.50
N ILE A 202 19.58 1.58 -2.26
CA ILE A 202 19.52 2.85 -1.53
C ILE A 202 20.37 3.91 -2.25
N ASP A 203 21.58 3.56 -2.69
CA ASP A 203 22.45 4.49 -3.44
C ASP A 203 21.78 4.94 -4.76
N ALA A 204 21.16 4.02 -5.48
CA ALA A 204 20.45 4.34 -6.71
C ALA A 204 19.24 5.28 -6.49
N ILE A 205 18.49 5.07 -5.41
CA ILE A 205 17.35 5.91 -5.03
C ILE A 205 17.82 7.30 -4.61
N VAL A 206 18.78 7.38 -3.68
CA VAL A 206 19.25 8.64 -3.10
C VAL A 206 19.98 9.50 -4.14
N ASN A 207 20.84 8.87 -4.93
CA ASN A 207 21.66 9.53 -5.95
C ASN A 207 21.00 9.60 -7.34
N ARG A 208 19.76 9.11 -7.47
CA ARG A 208 18.96 9.14 -8.70
C ARG A 208 19.74 8.71 -9.93
N TRP A 209 20.18 7.44 -9.94
CA TRP A 209 20.95 6.90 -11.07
C TRP A 209 20.22 7.12 -12.39
N THR A 210 20.97 7.62 -13.38
CA THR A 210 20.46 7.75 -14.75
C THR A 210 20.42 6.38 -15.44
N GLU A 211 19.67 6.25 -16.55
CA GLU A 211 19.55 4.98 -17.28
C GLU A 211 20.90 4.40 -17.74
N ASP A 212 21.88 5.27 -18.01
CA ASP A 212 23.21 4.91 -18.47
C ASP A 212 24.22 4.67 -17.33
N ASP A 213 23.79 4.69 -16.06
CA ASP A 213 24.70 4.49 -14.94
C ASP A 213 25.28 3.07 -14.98
N PRO A 214 26.62 2.92 -15.05
CA PRO A 214 27.25 1.59 -15.15
C PRO A 214 27.00 0.70 -13.93
N ARG A 215 26.64 1.27 -12.78
CA ARG A 215 26.34 0.51 -11.57
C ARG A 215 25.08 -0.33 -11.68
N TRP A 216 24.21 -0.09 -12.68
CA TRP A 216 23.07 -0.95 -12.98
C TRP A 216 23.46 -2.40 -13.26
N GLU A 217 24.67 -2.65 -13.74
CA GLU A 217 25.17 -4.02 -13.99
C GLU A 217 25.41 -4.80 -12.67
N LEU A 218 25.52 -4.09 -11.54
CA LEU A 218 25.72 -4.67 -10.22
C LEU A 218 24.40 -4.98 -9.51
N LEU A 219 23.29 -4.39 -9.95
CA LEU A 219 21.98 -4.57 -9.35
C LEU A 219 21.19 -5.61 -10.19
N PRO A 220 20.85 -6.77 -9.62
CA PRO A 220 20.09 -7.78 -10.35
C PRO A 220 18.71 -7.25 -10.75
N MET A 221 18.15 -7.77 -11.84
CA MET A 221 16.75 -7.54 -12.18
C MET A 221 15.86 -8.49 -11.37
N ALA A 222 14.73 -7.98 -10.88
CA ALA A 222 13.73 -8.80 -10.20
C ALA A 222 13.16 -9.87 -11.17
N ALA A 223 13.03 -11.08 -10.65
CA ALA A 223 12.48 -12.23 -11.38
C ALA A 223 10.95 -12.14 -11.49
#